data_4c8b78a0330519f935534ae4633d14b5
#
_entry.id   4c8b78a0330519f935534ae4633d14b5
#
_cell.length_a   1.000
_cell.length_b   1.000
_cell.length_c   1.000
_cell.angle_alpha   90.00
_cell.angle_beta   90.00
_cell.angle_gamma   90.00
#
_symmetry.space_group_name_H-M   'P 1'
#
loop_
_entity.id
_entity.type
_entity.pdbx_description
1 polymer ?
#
loop_
_entity_poly.entity_id
_entity_poly.type
_entity_poly.pdbx_seq_one_letter_code
_entity_poly.pdbx_strand_id
1 'polypeptide(L)'
;KNDEIVKHIIKIANKYNVSIVPRGAGTSLAGQAINTGIMLDFSKYMRKIIEINPVEKWAIIQPGIVVEEFNKELKKHGLQYAIDTSTKNRATVGGGIGNNSCGTHSIIYGKTSDHVKELKVVLSDGELIHTHEMNEKALLEKADLNNLESSIYKKLPEIVNQYKNEIVSNFPSIDR
;
A
#
# COMPACT_ATOMS: atom_id res chain seq x y z
N LYS A 1 -18.41 0.81 5.71
CA LYS A 1 -17.17 0.48 6.39
C LYS A 1 -16.08 1.29 5.72
N ASN A 2 -15.29 1.98 6.51
CA ASN A 2 -14.38 3.05 6.11
C ASN A 2 -13.12 3.03 6.99
N ASP A 3 -12.21 3.96 6.76
CA ASP A 3 -10.97 4.19 7.51
C ASP A 3 -11.21 4.44 9.01
N GLU A 4 -12.28 5.15 9.40
CA GLU A 4 -12.59 5.38 10.81
C GLU A 4 -12.81 4.09 11.61
N ILE A 5 -13.45 3.08 11.02
CA ILE A 5 -13.60 1.77 11.65
C ILE A 5 -12.24 1.08 11.80
N VAL A 6 -11.37 1.18 10.82
CA VAL A 6 -10.00 0.60 10.87
C VAL A 6 -9.21 1.26 12.00
N LYS A 7 -9.20 2.59 12.09
CA LYS A 7 -8.57 3.35 13.19
C LYS A 7 -9.07 2.88 14.55
N HIS A 8 -10.38 2.76 14.70
CA HIS A 8 -10.99 2.34 15.95
C HIS A 8 -10.58 0.92 16.37
N ILE A 9 -10.56 -0.03 15.42
CA ILE A 9 -10.14 -1.40 15.69
C ILE A 9 -8.66 -1.44 16.09
N ILE A 10 -7.78 -0.69 15.45
CA ILE A 10 -6.36 -0.62 15.79
C ILE A 10 -6.18 -0.06 17.21
N LYS A 11 -6.87 1.02 17.57
CA LYS A 11 -6.83 1.58 18.92
C LYS A 11 -7.30 0.59 19.99
N ILE A 12 -8.36 -0.18 19.71
CA ILE A 12 -8.82 -1.25 20.64
C ILE A 12 -7.75 -2.36 20.74
N ALA A 13 -7.21 -2.82 19.62
CA ALA A 13 -6.20 -3.87 19.62
C ALA A 13 -4.95 -3.46 20.42
N ASN A 14 -4.50 -2.22 20.26
CA ASN A 14 -3.41 -1.66 21.08
C ASN A 14 -3.74 -1.65 22.56
N LYS A 15 -4.95 -1.23 22.92
CA LYS A 15 -5.39 -1.21 24.32
C LYS A 15 -5.34 -2.59 24.97
N TYR A 16 -5.62 -3.65 24.24
CA TYR A 16 -5.66 -5.02 24.72
C TYR A 16 -4.42 -5.84 24.32
N ASN A 17 -3.43 -5.21 23.71
CA ASN A 17 -2.21 -5.87 23.22
C ASN A 17 -2.50 -7.08 22.31
N VAL A 18 -3.42 -6.91 21.37
CA VAL A 18 -3.82 -7.94 20.40
C VAL A 18 -3.21 -7.63 19.05
N SER A 19 -2.57 -8.62 18.44
CA SER A 19 -1.99 -8.47 17.09
C SER A 19 -3.07 -8.29 16.01
N ILE A 20 -2.76 -7.49 14.98
CA ILE A 20 -3.63 -7.28 13.82
C ILE A 20 -2.88 -7.65 12.54
N VAL A 21 -3.58 -8.31 11.62
CA VAL A 21 -3.14 -8.50 10.25
C VAL A 21 -4.18 -7.95 9.28
N PRO A 22 -3.84 -6.94 8.46
CA PRO A 22 -4.67 -6.54 7.33
C PRO A 22 -4.57 -7.61 6.24
N ARG A 23 -5.71 -8.05 5.70
CA ARG A 23 -5.77 -9.11 4.71
C ARG A 23 -6.61 -8.70 3.51
N GLY A 24 -6.08 -8.97 2.31
CA GLY A 24 -6.86 -9.01 1.08
C GLY A 24 -7.44 -10.41 0.83
N ALA A 25 -7.15 -11.01 -0.32
CA ALA A 25 -7.62 -12.36 -0.64
C ALA A 25 -6.79 -13.51 -0.02
N GLY A 26 -5.70 -13.20 0.70
CA GLY A 26 -4.84 -14.20 1.31
C GLY A 26 -4.00 -14.99 0.30
N THR A 27 -3.63 -14.40 -0.81
CA THR A 27 -2.86 -15.04 -1.89
C THR A 27 -1.36 -15.11 -1.64
N SER A 28 -0.86 -14.47 -0.57
CA SER A 28 0.54 -14.54 -0.17
C SER A 28 0.94 -15.95 0.28
N LEU A 29 2.17 -16.37 -0.07
CA LEU A 29 2.66 -17.73 0.17
C LEU A 29 3.55 -17.86 1.40
N ALA A 30 4.06 -16.75 1.95
CA ALA A 30 5.03 -16.75 3.06
C ALA A 30 4.39 -16.50 4.44
N GLY A 31 3.11 -16.82 4.62
CA GLY A 31 2.43 -16.77 5.91
C GLY A 31 1.86 -15.40 6.33
N GLN A 32 2.02 -14.35 5.52
CA GLN A 32 1.55 -12.99 5.86
C GLN A 32 0.03 -12.90 6.07
N ALA A 33 -0.73 -13.86 5.55
CA ALA A 33 -2.20 -13.87 5.64
C ALA A 33 -2.74 -14.61 6.87
N ILE A 34 -1.87 -15.02 7.81
CA ILE A 34 -2.23 -15.82 8.98
C ILE A 34 -1.90 -15.04 10.25
N ASN A 35 -2.80 -15.09 11.23
CA ASN A 35 -2.62 -14.47 12.55
C ASN A 35 -3.45 -15.21 13.59
N THR A 36 -3.01 -15.19 14.85
CA THR A 36 -3.77 -15.65 16.02
C THR A 36 -4.63 -14.56 16.66
N GLY A 37 -4.43 -13.31 16.27
CA GLY A 37 -5.18 -12.14 16.74
C GLY A 37 -6.30 -11.73 15.78
N ILE A 38 -6.50 -10.43 15.62
CA ILE A 38 -7.53 -9.86 14.75
C ILE A 38 -7.08 -9.89 13.30
N MET A 39 -7.93 -10.41 12.42
CA MET A 39 -7.74 -10.37 10.99
C MET A 39 -8.72 -9.38 10.36
N LEU A 40 -8.19 -8.30 9.76
CA LEU A 40 -8.99 -7.29 9.07
C LEU A 40 -9.13 -7.66 7.59
N ASP A 41 -10.23 -8.29 7.23
CA ASP A 41 -10.52 -8.65 5.85
C ASP A 41 -11.11 -7.44 5.09
N PHE A 42 -10.30 -6.86 4.20
CA PHE A 42 -10.69 -5.74 3.35
C PHE A 42 -11.45 -6.18 2.09
N SER A 43 -11.32 -7.45 1.68
CA SER A 43 -11.90 -7.95 0.44
C SER A 43 -13.43 -7.98 0.45
N LYS A 44 -14.06 -7.89 1.61
CA LYS A 44 -15.51 -8.03 1.76
C LYS A 44 -16.28 -6.71 1.64
N TYR A 45 -15.76 -5.62 2.18
CA TYR A 45 -16.53 -4.37 2.32
C TYR A 45 -15.82 -3.11 1.81
N MET A 46 -14.52 -3.14 1.59
CA MET A 46 -13.74 -2.00 1.12
C MET A 46 -13.23 -2.23 -0.29
N ARG A 47 -14.16 -2.34 -1.25
CA ARG A 47 -13.91 -2.71 -2.65
C ARG A 47 -14.34 -1.67 -3.67
N LYS A 48 -14.64 -0.45 -3.24
CA LYS A 48 -15.17 0.58 -4.13
C LYS A 48 -14.05 1.20 -4.97
N ILE A 49 -14.37 1.48 -6.21
CA ILE A 49 -13.71 2.52 -7.00
C ILE A 49 -14.43 3.81 -6.64
N ILE A 50 -13.69 4.79 -6.11
CA ILE A 50 -14.24 6.06 -5.67
C ILE A 50 -14.27 7.03 -6.83
N GLU A 51 -13.16 7.06 -7.61
CA GLU A 51 -13.01 7.96 -8.75
C GLU A 51 -12.06 7.35 -9.78
N ILE A 52 -12.31 7.62 -11.06
CA ILE A 52 -11.39 7.36 -12.18
C ILE A 52 -11.25 8.66 -12.95
N ASN A 53 -10.02 9.13 -13.13
CA ASN A 53 -9.70 10.23 -14.03
C ASN A 53 -8.99 9.67 -15.28
N PRO A 54 -9.71 9.50 -16.40
CA PRO A 54 -9.11 8.91 -17.59
C PRO A 54 -8.16 9.86 -18.34
N VAL A 55 -8.28 11.15 -18.13
CA VAL A 55 -7.43 12.16 -18.77
C VAL A 55 -6.05 12.14 -18.14
N GLU A 56 -5.97 12.19 -16.83
CA GLU A 56 -4.71 12.17 -16.06
C GLU A 56 -4.24 10.76 -15.70
N LYS A 57 -5.02 9.73 -16.06
CA LYS A 57 -4.71 8.30 -15.90
C LYS A 57 -4.44 7.91 -14.44
N TRP A 58 -5.33 8.29 -13.53
CA TRP A 58 -5.30 7.83 -12.15
C TRP A 58 -6.70 7.39 -11.67
N ALA A 59 -6.74 6.64 -10.59
CA ALA A 59 -7.97 6.25 -9.91
C ALA A 59 -7.79 6.24 -8.40
N ILE A 60 -8.85 6.60 -7.67
CA ILE A 60 -8.96 6.45 -6.22
C ILE A 60 -9.79 5.21 -5.92
N ILE A 61 -9.21 4.28 -5.20
CA ILE A 61 -9.82 2.98 -4.91
C ILE A 61 -9.68 2.60 -3.45
N GLN A 62 -10.56 1.72 -3.00
CA GLN A 62 -10.42 1.05 -1.71
C GLN A 62 -9.54 -0.20 -1.84
N PRO A 63 -8.82 -0.59 -0.76
CA PRO A 63 -7.75 -1.61 -0.84
C PRO A 63 -8.24 -3.02 -1.18
N GLY A 64 -9.49 -3.33 -0.91
CA GLY A 64 -10.08 -4.67 -1.12
C GLY A 64 -10.59 -4.94 -2.52
N ILE A 65 -10.45 -4.01 -3.46
CA ILE A 65 -10.86 -4.26 -4.85
C ILE A 65 -9.96 -5.31 -5.49
N VAL A 66 -10.56 -6.26 -6.21
CA VAL A 66 -9.84 -7.30 -6.94
C VAL A 66 -9.23 -6.70 -8.21
N VAL A 67 -7.98 -7.05 -8.52
CA VAL A 67 -7.24 -6.51 -9.68
C VAL A 67 -8.03 -6.68 -10.99
N GLU A 68 -8.62 -7.86 -11.21
CA GLU A 68 -9.41 -8.12 -12.43
C GLU A 68 -10.68 -7.28 -12.49
N GLU A 69 -11.38 -7.10 -11.37
CA GLU A 69 -12.57 -6.24 -11.29
C GLU A 69 -12.20 -4.77 -11.56
N PHE A 70 -11.10 -4.30 -10.98
CA PHE A 70 -10.59 -2.97 -11.25
C PHE A 70 -10.26 -2.77 -12.73
N ASN A 71 -9.55 -3.70 -13.33
CA ASN A 71 -9.22 -3.65 -14.75
C ASN A 71 -10.44 -3.72 -15.67
N LYS A 72 -11.52 -4.45 -15.27
CA LYS A 72 -12.78 -4.47 -16.00
C LYS A 72 -13.41 -3.06 -16.08
N GLU A 73 -13.36 -2.30 -15.00
CA GLU A 73 -13.85 -0.91 -14.99
C GLU A 73 -12.93 0.02 -15.77
N LEU A 74 -11.60 -0.07 -15.56
CA LEU A 74 -10.60 0.75 -16.26
C LEU A 74 -10.67 0.59 -17.78
N LYS A 75 -10.96 -0.62 -18.26
CA LYS A 75 -11.08 -0.92 -19.70
C LYS A 75 -12.16 -0.08 -20.40
N LYS A 76 -13.22 0.31 -19.68
CA LYS A 76 -14.28 1.20 -20.21
C LYS A 76 -13.74 2.59 -20.58
N HIS A 77 -12.61 2.96 -20.00
CA HIS A 77 -11.91 4.24 -20.22
C HIS A 77 -10.62 4.08 -21.05
N GLY A 78 -10.39 2.91 -21.64
CA GLY A 78 -9.15 2.64 -22.38
C GLY A 78 -7.90 2.54 -21.50
N LEU A 79 -8.07 2.29 -20.20
CA LEU A 79 -7.00 2.21 -19.20
C LEU A 79 -6.83 0.78 -18.68
N GLN A 80 -5.67 0.53 -18.08
CA GLN A 80 -5.33 -0.73 -17.43
C GLN A 80 -4.38 -0.48 -16.24
N TYR A 81 -4.63 -1.18 -15.13
CA TYR A 81 -3.64 -1.39 -14.08
C TYR A 81 -2.80 -2.61 -14.48
N ALA A 82 -1.53 -2.36 -14.81
CA ALA A 82 -0.71 -3.31 -15.56
C ALA A 82 -0.01 -4.39 -14.71
N ILE A 83 -0.28 -4.45 -13.39
CA ILE A 83 0.30 -5.47 -12.52
C ILE A 83 -0.53 -6.76 -12.62
N ASP A 84 -0.08 -7.67 -13.46
CA ASP A 84 -0.78 -8.89 -13.83
C ASP A 84 -0.24 -10.12 -13.07
N THR A 85 -0.38 -10.12 -11.76
CA THR A 85 -0.04 -11.29 -10.95
C THR A 85 -0.85 -12.52 -11.38
N SER A 86 -0.32 -13.73 -11.18
CA SER A 86 -0.99 -14.99 -11.51
C SER A 86 -2.35 -15.15 -10.81
N THR A 87 -2.54 -14.44 -9.70
CA THR A 87 -3.75 -14.46 -8.88
C THR A 87 -4.66 -13.25 -9.10
N LYS A 88 -4.49 -12.49 -10.19
CA LYS A 88 -5.23 -11.24 -10.48
C LYS A 88 -6.76 -11.38 -10.41
N ASN A 89 -7.28 -12.58 -10.65
CA ASN A 89 -8.71 -12.89 -10.56
C ASN A 89 -9.28 -12.88 -9.13
N ARG A 90 -8.41 -12.82 -8.10
CA ARG A 90 -8.80 -12.77 -6.69
C ARG A 90 -7.90 -11.87 -5.83
N ALA A 91 -6.64 -11.65 -6.21
CA ALA A 91 -5.73 -10.76 -5.50
C ALA A 91 -6.30 -9.33 -5.44
N THR A 92 -6.21 -8.70 -4.26
CA THR A 92 -6.67 -7.32 -4.06
C THR A 92 -5.55 -6.32 -4.32
N VAL A 93 -5.90 -5.13 -4.80
CA VAL A 93 -4.90 -4.08 -5.08
C VAL A 93 -4.15 -3.69 -3.80
N GLY A 94 -4.84 -3.52 -2.67
CA GLY A 94 -4.18 -3.20 -1.39
C GLY A 94 -3.22 -4.29 -0.91
N GLY A 95 -3.56 -5.57 -1.13
CA GLY A 95 -2.62 -6.68 -0.88
C GLY A 95 -1.40 -6.63 -1.79
N GLY A 96 -1.60 -6.27 -3.06
CA GLY A 96 -0.52 -6.03 -4.03
C GLY A 96 0.41 -4.89 -3.61
N ILE A 97 -0.14 -3.80 -3.08
CA ILE A 97 0.63 -2.67 -2.54
C ILE A 97 1.49 -3.14 -1.35
N GLY A 98 0.91 -3.86 -0.39
CA GLY A 98 1.64 -4.34 0.79
C GLY A 98 2.81 -5.29 0.47
N ASN A 99 2.72 -6.03 -0.63
CA ASN A 99 3.78 -6.93 -1.12
C ASN A 99 4.71 -6.28 -2.17
N ASN A 100 4.42 -5.08 -2.62
CA ASN A 100 5.02 -4.51 -3.83
C ASN A 100 4.99 -5.52 -4.99
N SER A 101 3.81 -6.07 -5.24
CA SER A 101 3.63 -7.17 -6.20
C SER A 101 4.10 -6.79 -7.60
N CYS A 102 4.59 -7.78 -8.32
CA CYS A 102 4.92 -7.71 -9.74
C CYS A 102 4.18 -8.81 -10.51
N GLY A 103 4.19 -8.73 -11.82
CA GLY A 103 3.57 -9.70 -12.71
C GLY A 103 4.46 -10.00 -13.92
N THR A 104 3.94 -10.82 -14.83
CA THR A 104 4.69 -11.26 -16.03
C THR A 104 5.17 -10.10 -16.89
N HIS A 105 4.38 -9.03 -16.96
CA HIS A 105 4.70 -7.85 -17.76
C HIS A 105 5.45 -6.74 -16.99
N SER A 106 5.90 -7.01 -15.77
CA SER A 106 6.60 -6.01 -14.94
C SER A 106 7.94 -5.55 -15.53
N ILE A 107 8.55 -6.32 -16.43
CA ILE A 107 9.71 -5.89 -17.23
C ILE A 107 9.38 -4.61 -18.04
N ILE A 108 8.14 -4.49 -18.51
CA ILE A 108 7.69 -3.32 -19.30
C ILE A 108 7.02 -2.27 -18.42
N TYR A 109 6.17 -2.71 -17.48
CA TYR A 109 5.26 -1.82 -16.74
C TYR A 109 5.70 -1.55 -15.30
N GLY A 110 6.80 -2.14 -14.83
CA GLY A 110 7.28 -1.95 -13.46
C GLY A 110 6.51 -2.78 -12.42
N LYS A 111 6.66 -2.40 -11.17
CA LYS A 111 6.04 -3.01 -9.99
C LYS A 111 4.88 -2.17 -9.47
N THR A 112 4.19 -2.68 -8.47
CA THR A 112 3.07 -1.96 -7.84
C THR A 112 3.46 -0.56 -7.35
N SER A 113 4.65 -0.40 -6.74
CA SER A 113 5.15 0.91 -6.28
C SER A 113 5.23 1.96 -7.38
N ASP A 114 5.50 1.54 -8.62
CA ASP A 114 5.64 2.46 -9.75
C ASP A 114 4.29 3.03 -10.24
N HIS A 115 3.18 2.43 -9.75
CA HIS A 115 1.81 2.82 -10.08
C HIS A 115 1.08 3.50 -8.93
N VAL A 116 1.69 3.60 -7.76
CA VAL A 116 1.09 4.25 -6.59
C VAL A 116 1.52 5.71 -6.53
N LYS A 117 0.56 6.63 -6.60
CA LYS A 117 0.80 8.06 -6.43
C LYS A 117 0.68 8.49 -4.98
N GLU A 118 -0.37 8.01 -4.31
CA GLU A 118 -0.74 8.44 -2.95
C GLU A 118 -1.35 7.28 -2.18
N LEU A 119 -1.18 7.29 -0.87
CA LEU A 119 -1.80 6.33 0.03
C LEU A 119 -2.40 7.01 1.25
N LYS A 120 -3.60 6.60 1.63
CA LYS A 120 -4.12 6.79 2.98
C LYS A 120 -3.81 5.55 3.79
N VAL A 121 -3.02 5.70 4.85
CA VAL A 121 -2.53 4.61 5.69
C VAL A 121 -2.94 4.85 7.14
N VAL A 122 -3.49 3.83 7.78
CA VAL A 122 -3.68 3.84 9.24
C VAL A 122 -2.46 3.19 9.87
N LEU A 123 -1.73 3.95 10.67
CA LEU A 123 -0.54 3.51 11.37
C LEU A 123 -0.87 2.62 12.57
N SER A 124 0.15 2.02 13.18
CA SER A 124 -0.01 1.12 14.31
C SER A 124 -0.54 1.78 15.59
N ASP A 125 -0.46 3.09 15.71
CA ASP A 125 -1.06 3.88 16.79
C ASP A 125 -2.54 4.26 16.52
N GLY A 126 -3.04 3.93 15.32
CA GLY A 126 -4.38 4.26 14.86
C GLY A 126 -4.51 5.66 14.24
N GLU A 127 -3.42 6.35 14.01
CA GLU A 127 -3.43 7.60 13.27
C GLU A 127 -3.56 7.34 11.76
N LEU A 128 -4.34 8.19 11.09
CA LEU A 128 -4.49 8.17 9.63
C LEU A 128 -3.54 9.18 9.02
N ILE A 129 -2.64 8.69 8.19
CA ILE A 129 -1.72 9.54 7.43
C ILE A 129 -2.05 9.51 5.94
N HIS A 130 -1.64 10.54 5.23
CA HIS A 130 -1.72 10.64 3.78
C HIS A 130 -0.32 10.82 3.22
N THR A 131 0.18 9.78 2.54
CA THR A 131 1.49 9.81 1.88
C THR A 131 1.32 10.19 0.42
N HIS A 132 2.10 11.12 -0.04
CA HIS A 132 2.15 11.61 -1.42
C HIS A 132 3.55 12.13 -1.72
N GLU A 133 3.82 12.50 -2.97
CA GLU A 133 5.06 13.15 -3.34
C GLU A 133 5.22 14.47 -2.56
N MET A 134 6.39 14.67 -1.95
CA MET A 134 6.71 15.84 -1.14
C MET A 134 8.08 16.39 -1.50
N ASN A 135 8.22 17.72 -1.46
CA ASN A 135 9.53 18.35 -1.52
C ASN A 135 10.22 18.28 -0.16
N GLU A 136 11.52 18.59 -0.15
CA GLU A 136 12.37 18.53 1.06
C GLU A 136 11.82 19.37 2.22
N LYS A 137 11.29 20.56 1.93
CA LYS A 137 10.70 21.44 2.94
C LYS A 137 9.49 20.79 3.63
N ALA A 138 8.56 20.25 2.86
CA ALA A 138 7.38 19.57 3.39
C ALA A 138 7.77 18.31 4.19
N LEU A 139 8.81 17.59 3.77
CA LEU A 139 9.36 16.45 4.49
C LEU A 139 9.90 16.88 5.88
N LEU A 140 10.66 17.96 5.95
CA LEU A 140 11.20 18.51 7.19
C LEU A 140 10.08 18.97 8.14
N GLU A 141 9.08 19.68 7.63
CA GLU A 141 7.91 20.10 8.41
C GLU A 141 7.17 18.89 9.03
N LYS A 142 6.97 17.82 8.26
CA LYS A 142 6.39 16.58 8.80
C LYS A 142 7.29 15.88 9.81
N ALA A 143 8.59 15.93 9.65
CA ALA A 143 9.55 15.34 10.56
C ALA A 143 9.61 16.06 11.92
N ASP A 144 9.19 17.31 12.02
CA ASP A 144 9.20 18.10 13.26
C ASP A 144 7.98 17.85 14.18
N LEU A 145 6.98 17.13 13.73
CA LEU A 145 5.84 16.76 14.56
C LEU A 145 6.29 15.73 15.61
N ASN A 146 5.59 15.68 16.74
CA ASN A 146 5.88 14.71 17.81
C ASN A 146 4.88 13.56 17.79
N ASN A 147 4.91 12.74 16.74
CA ASN A 147 4.04 11.59 16.55
C ASN A 147 4.74 10.46 15.79
N LEU A 148 4.05 9.33 15.57
CA LEU A 148 4.61 8.18 14.86
C LEU A 148 4.95 8.51 13.39
N GLU A 149 4.12 9.30 12.72
CA GLU A 149 4.36 9.76 11.35
C GLU A 149 5.71 10.48 11.25
N SER A 150 5.96 11.45 12.14
CA SER A 150 7.23 12.19 12.15
C SER A 150 8.45 11.31 12.42
N SER A 151 8.30 10.30 13.27
CA SER A 151 9.36 9.33 13.53
C SER A 151 9.77 8.56 12.27
N ILE A 152 8.80 8.23 11.41
CA ILE A 152 9.04 7.55 10.14
C ILE A 152 9.81 8.48 9.19
N TYR A 153 9.36 9.74 9.04
CA TYR A 153 10.00 10.73 8.17
C TYR A 153 11.42 11.14 8.64
N LYS A 154 11.72 11.04 9.93
CA LYS A 154 13.09 11.22 10.47
C LYS A 154 13.97 10.01 10.19
N LYS A 155 13.51 8.82 10.60
CA LYS A 155 14.35 7.61 10.60
C LYS A 155 14.65 7.09 9.20
N LEU A 156 13.71 7.20 8.26
CA LEU A 156 13.92 6.64 6.92
C LEU A 156 15.09 7.32 6.19
N PRO A 157 15.20 8.66 6.10
CA PRO A 157 16.37 9.32 5.51
C PRO A 157 17.66 9.02 6.26
N GLU A 158 17.64 8.94 7.60
CA GLU A 158 18.81 8.57 8.41
C GLU A 158 19.35 7.20 8.03
N ILE A 159 18.47 6.18 7.92
CA ILE A 159 18.84 4.83 7.51
C ILE A 159 19.42 4.84 6.09
N VAL A 160 18.76 5.50 5.15
CA VAL A 160 19.25 5.60 3.76
C VAL A 160 20.62 6.24 3.69
N ASN A 161 20.85 7.31 4.44
CA ASN A 161 22.14 8.00 4.49
C ASN A 161 23.22 7.14 5.17
N GLN A 162 22.88 6.47 6.27
CA GLN A 162 23.79 5.58 7.00
C GLN A 162 24.30 4.44 6.13
N TYR A 163 23.43 3.83 5.32
CA TYR A 163 23.73 2.66 4.49
C TYR A 163 23.90 2.99 3.01
N LYS A 164 24.12 4.26 2.67
CA LYS A 164 24.18 4.72 1.27
C LYS A 164 25.21 3.95 0.43
N ASN A 165 26.40 3.69 0.98
CA ASN A 165 27.45 3.00 0.26
C ASN A 165 27.08 1.52 0.01
N GLU A 166 26.53 0.85 1.01
CA GLU A 166 26.05 -0.51 0.89
C GLU A 166 24.91 -0.64 -0.11
N ILE A 167 23.97 0.31 -0.08
CA ILE A 167 22.85 0.35 -1.04
C ILE A 167 23.37 0.50 -2.46
N VAL A 168 24.30 1.42 -2.70
CA VAL A 168 24.85 1.67 -4.05
C VAL A 168 25.70 0.50 -4.55
N SER A 169 26.50 -0.12 -3.68
CA SER A 169 27.47 -1.17 -4.08
C SER A 169 26.90 -2.58 -4.09
N ASN A 170 25.92 -2.88 -3.22
CA ASN A 170 25.48 -4.25 -2.98
C ASN A 170 24.05 -4.54 -3.45
N PHE A 171 23.24 -3.53 -3.71
CA PHE A 171 21.91 -3.78 -4.29
C PHE A 171 22.07 -4.27 -5.73
N PRO A 172 21.41 -5.38 -6.08
CA PRO A 172 21.53 -5.92 -7.43
C PRO A 172 20.91 -4.94 -8.45
N SER A 173 21.68 -4.66 -9.51
CA SER A 173 21.13 -3.96 -10.69
C SER A 173 20.30 -4.97 -11.49
N ILE A 174 19.01 -5.03 -11.21
CA ILE A 174 18.08 -5.91 -11.90
C ILE A 174 17.08 -5.03 -12.64
N ASP A 175 17.08 -5.10 -13.95
CA ASP A 175 16.02 -4.56 -14.79
C ASP A 175 14.74 -5.37 -14.56
N ARG A 176 13.68 -4.70 -14.18
CA ARG A 176 12.39 -5.34 -13.88
C ARG A 176 11.29 -4.69 -14.68
#